data_78ec128c4844e3da58c53f4ff4952d03
#
_entry.id   78ec128c4844e3da58c53f4ff4952d03
#
_cell.length_a   1.000
_cell.length_b   1.000
_cell.length_c   1.000
_cell.angle_alpha   90.00
_cell.angle_beta   90.00
_cell.angle_gamma   90.00
#
_symmetry.space_group_name_H-M   'P 1'
#
loop_
_entity.id
_entity.type
_entity.pdbx_description
1 polymer ?
#
loop_
_entity_poly.entity_id
_entity_poly.type
_entity_poly.pdbx_seq_one_letter_code
_entity_poly.pdbx_strand_id
1 'polypeptide(L)'
;MARGSGGKLERWEVAIVKAMLATGRYNDQQILAHFTRPTRSINHREIGEIRNGTRHRPARPATAEQLDAFLMSWPDLDPETGLSIRGDELLIKSREAMVAAVHTFNGAGLTFRAEIFITTAVIAWTYLLHAWFKREGVDYRYREAGQVKRTRNGGDMYWELGKCLRHDRSPIPAGARHNLEFLLEIRHEIEHRSTDRIDDALGAKLQACCINFNDAIRTLFGERHCLERRLPIALQFATFDGGQRNAMKAGRAMPPNVETAMDAFHGGLTEEQQADPAFAYRVAFVPKLGGKASRADAAIEFIKPGSEEAREISRVLLKEVDKARYTAKQIVQRMQADGYPRFNMLAHTRLWKELDAKAADKGFGRPGDYPNTWVWFDTWLARARAHCQENAAQYAAVK
;
A
#
# COMPACT_ATOMS: atom_id res chain seq x y z
N MET A 1 20.64 24.50 7.62
CA MET A 1 20.01 24.29 8.94
C MET A 1 18.98 25.40 9.16
N ALA A 2 17.72 25.13 8.96
CA ALA A 2 16.65 26.06 9.26
C ALA A 2 16.56 26.21 10.78
N ARG A 3 16.69 27.45 11.30
CA ARG A 3 16.43 27.76 12.70
C ARG A 3 14.97 27.45 12.97
N GLY A 4 14.69 26.37 13.74
CA GLY A 4 13.35 26.04 14.21
C GLY A 4 12.74 27.26 14.93
N SER A 5 11.53 27.63 14.58
CA SER A 5 10.77 28.65 15.30
C SER A 5 10.66 28.23 16.77
N GLY A 6 11.22 29.03 17.67
CA GLY A 6 11.15 28.75 19.10
C GLY A 6 9.70 28.55 19.53
N GLY A 7 9.38 27.35 20.04
CA GLY A 7 8.05 27.04 20.57
C GLY A 7 7.76 27.86 21.80
N LYS A 8 6.49 28.25 22.01
CA LYS A 8 6.03 28.87 23.27
C LYS A 8 5.49 27.78 24.19
N LEU A 9 5.62 28.00 25.50
CA LEU A 9 4.96 27.14 26.49
C LEU A 9 3.44 27.32 26.42
N GLU A 10 2.73 26.21 26.43
CA GLU A 10 1.28 26.17 26.53
C GLU A 10 0.84 26.53 27.95
N ARG A 11 -0.43 26.90 28.11
CA ARG A 11 -0.97 27.37 29.43
C ARG A 11 -0.80 26.31 30.53
N TRP A 12 -1.02 25.06 30.23
CA TRP A 12 -0.85 23.94 31.17
C TRP A 12 0.62 23.68 31.49
N GLU A 13 1.53 23.84 30.51
CA GLU A 13 2.97 23.71 30.72
C GLU A 13 3.48 24.82 31.64
N VAL A 14 3.00 26.04 31.46
CA VAL A 14 3.34 27.14 32.35
C VAL A 14 2.88 26.85 33.80
N ALA A 15 1.73 26.20 33.97
CA ALA A 15 1.25 25.79 35.30
C ALA A 15 2.20 24.76 35.94
N ILE A 16 2.67 23.78 35.18
CA ILE A 16 3.67 22.79 35.62
C ILE A 16 5.01 23.45 35.92
N VAL A 17 5.52 24.34 35.02
CA VAL A 17 6.75 25.11 35.28
C VAL A 17 6.67 25.85 36.60
N LYS A 18 5.57 26.54 36.86
CA LYS A 18 5.34 27.28 38.16
C LYS A 18 5.33 26.32 39.36
N ALA A 19 4.71 25.17 39.23
CA ALA A 19 4.72 24.16 40.28
C ALA A 19 6.13 23.59 40.52
N MET A 20 6.90 23.28 39.46
CA MET A 20 8.28 22.82 39.58
C MET A 20 9.18 23.88 40.24
N LEU A 21 9.06 25.15 39.85
CA LEU A 21 9.75 26.28 40.48
C LEU A 21 9.44 26.41 41.95
N ALA A 22 8.18 26.24 42.32
CA ALA A 22 7.72 26.32 43.74
C ALA A 22 8.30 25.21 44.63
N THR A 23 8.62 24.05 44.06
CA THR A 23 9.27 22.96 44.85
C THR A 23 10.71 23.27 45.24
N GLY A 24 11.37 24.18 44.52
CA GLY A 24 12.82 24.44 44.73
C GLY A 24 13.78 23.31 44.40
N ARG A 25 13.25 22.18 43.88
CA ARG A 25 14.05 20.97 43.59
C ARG A 25 14.75 20.97 42.26
N TYR A 26 14.30 21.85 41.31
CA TYR A 26 14.74 21.87 39.91
C TYR A 26 15.38 23.20 39.58
N ASN A 27 16.52 23.16 38.87
CA ASN A 27 17.08 24.36 38.24
C ASN A 27 16.40 24.63 36.89
N ASP A 28 16.65 25.80 36.29
CA ASP A 28 16.00 26.22 35.05
C ASP A 28 16.24 25.27 33.89
N GLN A 29 17.44 24.70 33.80
CA GLN A 29 17.78 23.74 32.73
C GLN A 29 17.07 22.42 32.91
N GLN A 30 16.93 21.94 34.14
CA GLN A 30 16.17 20.74 34.45
C GLN A 30 14.69 20.92 34.11
N ILE A 31 14.11 22.07 34.48
CA ILE A 31 12.73 22.40 34.12
C ILE A 31 12.60 22.46 32.59
N LEU A 32 13.52 23.16 31.92
CA LEU A 32 13.51 23.32 30.48
C LEU A 32 13.58 21.97 29.75
N ALA A 33 14.36 21.02 30.28
CA ALA A 33 14.48 19.68 29.71
C ALA A 33 13.16 18.92 29.63
N HIS A 34 12.23 19.18 30.56
CA HIS A 34 10.87 18.58 30.52
C HIS A 34 10.00 19.08 29.36
N PHE A 35 10.32 20.22 28.76
CA PHE A 35 9.50 20.87 27.71
C PHE A 35 10.20 20.99 26.37
N THR A 36 11.54 20.80 26.35
CA THR A 36 12.34 20.80 25.12
C THR A 36 12.24 19.44 24.44
N ARG A 37 12.02 19.43 23.14
CA ARG A 37 11.86 18.22 22.31
C ARG A 37 12.70 18.38 21.05
N PRO A 38 13.07 17.30 20.37
CA PRO A 38 13.78 17.37 19.10
C PRO A 38 13.08 18.22 18.02
N THR A 39 11.75 18.34 18.12
CA THR A 39 10.91 19.11 17.19
C THR A 39 10.50 20.49 17.73
N ARG A 40 10.82 20.79 19.00
CA ARG A 40 10.40 22.01 19.67
C ARG A 40 11.49 22.47 20.64
N SER A 41 12.08 23.62 20.40
CA SER A 41 12.97 24.26 21.37
C SER A 41 12.24 25.39 22.11
N ILE A 42 12.37 25.41 23.43
CA ILE A 42 11.85 26.49 24.27
C ILE A 42 13.01 27.42 24.62
N ASN A 43 12.76 28.72 24.60
CA ASN A 43 13.78 29.70 24.96
C ASN A 43 14.05 29.58 26.48
N HIS A 44 15.31 29.34 26.86
CA HIS A 44 15.71 29.22 28.27
C HIS A 44 15.33 30.45 29.13
N ARG A 45 15.28 31.65 28.51
CA ARG A 45 14.84 32.89 29.21
C ARG A 45 13.40 32.81 29.69
N GLU A 46 12.55 32.03 29.02
CA GLU A 46 11.14 31.92 29.37
C GLU A 46 10.93 31.35 30.78
N ILE A 47 11.77 30.40 31.22
CA ILE A 47 11.71 29.85 32.59
C ILE A 47 12.09 30.94 33.61
N GLY A 48 13.16 31.71 33.33
CA GLY A 48 13.56 32.86 34.19
C GLY A 48 12.49 33.95 34.26
N GLU A 49 11.84 34.26 33.14
CA GLU A 49 10.75 35.26 33.08
C GLU A 49 9.54 34.79 33.88
N ILE A 50 9.20 33.48 33.85
CA ILE A 50 8.13 32.90 34.67
C ILE A 50 8.52 32.94 36.14
N ARG A 51 9.74 32.62 36.51
CA ARG A 51 10.26 32.67 37.88
C ARG A 51 10.15 34.09 38.44
N ASN A 52 10.58 35.08 37.68
CA ASN A 52 10.58 36.48 38.09
C ASN A 52 9.19 37.15 37.98
N GLY A 53 8.18 36.41 37.53
CA GLY A 53 6.80 36.92 37.38
C GLY A 53 6.65 38.01 36.31
N THR A 54 7.62 38.15 35.41
CA THR A 54 7.55 39.12 34.28
C THR A 54 6.67 38.63 33.16
N ARG A 55 6.47 37.31 33.06
CA ARG A 55 5.65 36.66 32.03
C ARG A 55 4.69 35.64 32.65
N HIS A 56 3.54 35.45 32.01
CA HIS A 56 2.49 34.52 32.44
C HIS A 56 1.98 34.72 33.89
N ARG A 57 1.99 35.97 34.36
CA ARG A 57 1.51 36.33 35.72
C ARG A 57 0.16 35.70 36.10
N PRO A 58 -0.90 35.76 35.27
CA PRO A 58 -2.20 35.22 35.64
C PRO A 58 -2.33 33.71 35.67
N ALA A 59 -1.34 32.96 35.17
CA ALA A 59 -1.39 31.51 35.21
C ALA A 59 -1.19 30.99 36.64
N ARG A 60 -2.12 30.15 37.12
CA ARG A 60 -1.98 29.48 38.41
C ARG A 60 -1.01 28.32 38.32
N PRO A 61 -0.19 28.03 39.36
CA PRO A 61 0.61 26.81 39.39
C PRO A 61 -0.29 25.58 39.34
N ALA A 62 0.23 24.48 38.80
CA ALA A 62 -0.42 23.18 38.89
C ALA A 62 -0.47 22.70 40.35
N THR A 63 -1.45 21.86 40.68
CA THR A 63 -1.52 21.21 42.00
C THR A 63 -0.37 20.17 42.14
N ALA A 64 -0.08 19.78 43.39
CA ALA A 64 0.92 18.74 43.65
C ALA A 64 0.58 17.44 42.91
N GLU A 65 -0.69 17.03 42.93
CA GLU A 65 -1.17 15.84 42.20
C GLU A 65 -0.96 15.92 40.68
N GLN A 66 -1.20 17.12 40.10
CA GLN A 66 -0.98 17.38 38.69
C GLN A 66 0.50 17.36 38.34
N LEU A 67 1.37 17.89 39.20
CA LEU A 67 2.81 17.84 39.04
C LEU A 67 3.32 16.40 39.15
N ASP A 68 2.89 15.65 40.15
CA ASP A 68 3.28 14.24 40.31
C ASP A 68 2.84 13.39 39.14
N ALA A 69 1.59 13.55 38.66
CA ALA A 69 1.10 12.88 37.46
C ALA A 69 1.93 13.21 36.22
N PHE A 70 2.34 14.49 36.08
CA PHE A 70 3.23 14.90 35.00
C PHE A 70 4.62 14.23 35.12
N LEU A 71 5.22 14.24 36.28
CA LEU A 71 6.54 13.65 36.52
C LEU A 71 6.52 12.12 36.38
N MET A 72 5.45 11.45 36.80
CA MET A 72 5.28 10.00 36.60
C MET A 72 5.12 9.61 35.13
N SER A 73 4.60 10.49 34.32
CA SER A 73 4.40 10.25 32.87
C SER A 73 5.59 10.72 32.03
N TRP A 74 6.63 11.24 32.63
CA TRP A 74 7.84 11.69 31.96
C TRP A 74 8.90 10.56 31.97
N PRO A 75 9.56 10.28 30.82
CA PRO A 75 9.40 10.94 29.52
C PRO A 75 8.38 10.25 28.63
N ASP A 76 7.26 10.91 28.36
CA ASP A 76 6.25 10.50 27.35
C ASP A 76 6.75 10.66 25.91
N LEU A 77 8.06 10.82 25.71
CA LEU A 77 8.64 11.07 24.40
C LEU A 77 9.22 9.79 23.84
N ASP A 78 8.81 9.43 22.64
CA ASP A 78 9.57 8.48 21.84
C ASP A 78 10.96 9.11 21.53
N PRO A 79 12.05 8.53 22.03
CA PRO A 79 13.38 9.11 21.89
C PRO A 79 13.84 9.20 20.44
N GLU A 80 13.31 8.38 19.56
CA GLU A 80 13.65 8.36 18.13
C GLU A 80 12.94 9.47 17.36
N THR A 81 11.64 9.64 17.57
CA THR A 81 10.82 10.59 16.83
C THR A 81 10.58 11.89 17.56
N GLY A 82 10.70 11.90 18.87
CA GLY A 82 10.37 13.04 19.72
C GLY A 82 8.88 13.32 19.83
N LEU A 83 8.03 12.39 19.44
CA LEU A 83 6.57 12.50 19.58
C LEU A 83 6.16 12.28 21.03
N SER A 84 5.17 13.02 21.47
CA SER A 84 4.56 12.91 22.80
C SER A 84 3.12 12.46 22.68
N ILE A 85 2.72 11.49 23.51
CA ILE A 85 1.34 11.00 23.57
C ILE A 85 0.35 12.14 23.81
N ARG A 86 0.70 13.13 24.61
CA ARG A 86 -0.18 14.26 24.95
C ARG A 86 -0.40 15.26 23.83
N GLY A 87 0.64 15.48 22.96
CA GLY A 87 0.57 16.47 21.88
C GLY A 87 0.31 15.86 20.52
N ASP A 88 0.87 14.70 20.30
CA ASP A 88 1.02 14.08 18.97
C ASP A 88 0.21 12.79 18.83
N GLU A 89 -0.80 12.59 19.70
CA GLU A 89 -1.60 11.37 19.78
C GLU A 89 -2.08 10.86 18.41
N LEU A 90 -2.61 11.74 17.55
CA LEU A 90 -3.11 11.35 16.23
C LEU A 90 -2.01 10.83 15.33
N LEU A 91 -0.83 11.46 15.35
CA LEU A 91 0.31 11.03 14.53
C LEU A 91 0.90 9.71 15.07
N ILE A 92 0.96 9.54 16.38
CA ILE A 92 1.39 8.28 17.01
C ILE A 92 0.45 7.15 16.61
N LYS A 93 -0.87 7.32 16.82
CA LYS A 93 -1.88 6.32 16.43
C LYS A 93 -1.83 5.98 14.95
N SER A 94 -1.61 6.98 14.10
CA SER A 94 -1.45 6.78 12.67
C SER A 94 -0.28 5.87 12.34
N ARG A 95 0.88 6.15 12.92
CA ARG A 95 2.12 5.37 12.71
C ARG A 95 2.00 3.94 13.25
N GLU A 96 1.48 3.81 14.46
CA GLU A 96 1.28 2.50 15.10
C GLU A 96 0.29 1.64 14.32
N ALA A 97 -0.81 2.21 13.84
CA ALA A 97 -1.78 1.49 13.03
C ALA A 97 -1.15 1.00 11.72
N MET A 98 -0.33 1.81 11.04
CA MET A 98 0.33 1.37 9.81
C MET A 98 1.37 0.27 10.08
N VAL A 99 2.15 0.38 11.16
CA VAL A 99 3.09 -0.67 11.58
C VAL A 99 2.33 -1.96 11.88
N ALA A 100 1.21 -1.88 12.60
CA ALA A 100 0.36 -3.04 12.90
C ALA A 100 -0.20 -3.68 11.62
N ALA A 101 -0.66 -2.88 10.64
CA ALA A 101 -1.14 -3.37 9.35
C ALA A 101 -0.05 -4.19 8.63
N VAL A 102 1.16 -3.65 8.53
CA VAL A 102 2.30 -4.33 7.89
C VAL A 102 2.73 -5.58 8.64
N HIS A 103 2.80 -5.53 9.97
CA HIS A 103 3.15 -6.70 10.79
C HIS A 103 2.10 -7.81 10.64
N THR A 104 0.83 -7.46 10.60
CA THR A 104 -0.26 -8.42 10.40
C THR A 104 -0.17 -9.08 9.02
N PHE A 105 0.08 -8.29 7.98
CA PHE A 105 0.21 -8.82 6.62
C PHE A 105 1.43 -9.74 6.46
N ASN A 106 2.56 -9.38 7.06
CA ASN A 106 3.79 -10.16 7.01
C ASN A 106 3.83 -11.30 8.04
N GLY A 107 2.92 -11.32 8.99
CA GLY A 107 2.85 -12.32 10.06
C GLY A 107 2.48 -13.71 9.56
N ALA A 108 3.06 -14.74 10.17
CA ALA A 108 2.69 -16.12 9.91
C ALA A 108 1.38 -16.48 10.61
N GLY A 109 0.60 -17.39 10.01
CA GLY A 109 -0.56 -18.01 10.65
C GLY A 109 -1.91 -17.31 10.45
N LEU A 110 -1.97 -16.20 9.74
CA LEU A 110 -3.22 -15.54 9.36
C LEU A 110 -3.62 -15.90 7.92
N THR A 111 -4.91 -16.15 7.72
CA THR A 111 -5.47 -16.49 6.41
C THR A 111 -6.02 -15.27 5.69
N PHE A 112 -6.56 -14.30 6.42
CA PHE A 112 -7.21 -13.09 5.89
C PHE A 112 -6.34 -11.85 6.17
N ARG A 113 -5.11 -11.85 5.63
CA ARG A 113 -4.12 -10.80 5.92
C ARG A 113 -4.43 -9.48 5.24
N ALA A 114 -4.90 -9.53 3.99
CA ALA A 114 -5.26 -8.33 3.23
C ALA A 114 -6.44 -7.60 3.86
N GLU A 115 -7.45 -8.30 4.34
CA GLU A 115 -8.63 -7.74 4.98
C GLU A 115 -8.26 -6.95 6.24
N ILE A 116 -7.44 -7.55 7.10
CA ILE A 116 -6.99 -6.90 8.33
C ILE A 116 -6.05 -5.73 8.01
N PHE A 117 -5.15 -5.92 7.02
CA PHE A 117 -4.28 -4.84 6.55
C PHE A 117 -5.11 -3.64 6.10
N ILE A 118 -6.06 -3.83 5.19
CA ILE A 118 -6.88 -2.75 4.63
C ILE A 118 -7.62 -1.99 5.73
N THR A 119 -8.28 -2.72 6.62
CA THR A 119 -9.02 -2.11 7.73
C THR A 119 -8.11 -1.26 8.61
N THR A 120 -6.95 -1.80 8.97
CA THR A 120 -6.00 -1.12 9.86
C THR A 120 -5.29 0.04 9.14
N ALA A 121 -4.96 -0.11 7.86
CA ALA A 121 -4.36 0.96 7.05
C ALA A 121 -5.33 2.14 6.86
N VAL A 122 -6.63 1.89 6.66
CA VAL A 122 -7.64 2.95 6.61
C VAL A 122 -7.67 3.76 7.91
N ILE A 123 -7.54 3.11 9.07
CA ILE A 123 -7.41 3.78 10.37
C ILE A 123 -6.14 4.64 10.40
N ALA A 124 -5.00 4.08 9.94
CA ALA A 124 -3.74 4.79 9.91
C ALA A 124 -3.82 6.08 9.07
N TRP A 125 -4.34 5.99 7.86
CA TRP A 125 -4.51 7.13 6.97
C TRP A 125 -5.52 8.16 7.50
N THR A 126 -6.61 7.71 8.14
CA THR A 126 -7.58 8.60 8.76
C THR A 126 -6.91 9.46 9.84
N TYR A 127 -6.14 8.85 10.74
CA TYR A 127 -5.43 9.59 11.78
C TYR A 127 -4.31 10.48 11.22
N LEU A 128 -3.64 10.08 10.12
CA LEU A 128 -2.65 10.92 9.45
C LEU A 128 -3.28 12.22 8.95
N LEU A 129 -4.41 12.11 8.25
CA LEU A 129 -5.11 13.28 7.72
C LEU A 129 -5.74 14.12 8.83
N HIS A 130 -6.28 13.52 9.90
CA HIS A 130 -6.73 14.27 11.07
C HIS A 130 -5.59 15.05 11.74
N ALA A 131 -4.40 14.44 11.88
CA ALA A 131 -3.21 15.13 12.39
C ALA A 131 -2.81 16.32 11.50
N TRP A 132 -2.87 16.13 10.18
CA TRP A 132 -2.63 17.19 9.21
C TRP A 132 -3.65 18.31 9.32
N PHE A 133 -4.96 18.01 9.26
CA PHE A 133 -6.01 19.00 9.36
C PHE A 133 -5.97 19.77 10.69
N LYS A 134 -5.71 19.08 11.80
CA LYS A 134 -5.49 19.72 13.10
C LYS A 134 -4.36 20.73 13.06
N ARG A 135 -3.22 20.38 12.43
CA ARG A 135 -2.06 21.27 12.28
C ARG A 135 -2.37 22.49 11.40
N GLU A 136 -3.12 22.26 10.32
CA GLU A 136 -3.50 23.32 9.37
C GLU A 136 -4.71 24.16 9.85
N GLY A 137 -5.24 23.89 11.04
CA GLY A 137 -6.39 24.61 11.59
C GLY A 137 -7.70 24.33 10.84
N VAL A 138 -7.81 23.21 10.15
CA VAL A 138 -9.04 22.79 9.48
C VAL A 138 -9.92 22.05 10.47
N ASP A 139 -11.19 22.47 10.59
CA ASP A 139 -12.18 21.73 11.36
C ASP A 139 -12.67 20.52 10.57
N TYR A 140 -12.17 19.33 10.92
CA TYR A 140 -12.50 18.06 10.28
C TYR A 140 -13.65 17.30 10.97
N ARG A 141 -14.52 18.03 11.69
CA ARG A 141 -15.74 17.45 12.27
C ARG A 141 -16.91 17.55 11.29
N TYR A 142 -17.80 16.59 11.34
CA TYR A 142 -19.05 16.68 10.61
C TYR A 142 -19.91 17.79 11.20
N ARG A 143 -20.51 18.59 10.31
CA ARG A 143 -21.47 19.63 10.67
C ARG A 143 -22.79 19.39 10.00
N GLU A 144 -23.86 19.67 10.73
CA GLU A 144 -25.24 19.64 10.24
C GLU A 144 -25.92 20.90 10.71
N ALA A 145 -26.54 21.67 9.81
CA ALA A 145 -27.11 22.97 10.08
C ALA A 145 -26.19 23.94 10.88
N GLY A 146 -24.87 23.93 10.57
CA GLY A 146 -23.87 24.76 11.24
C GLY A 146 -23.35 24.24 12.58
N GLN A 147 -23.99 23.23 13.17
CA GLN A 147 -23.57 22.61 14.42
C GLN A 147 -22.74 21.38 14.23
N VAL A 148 -21.83 21.07 15.16
CA VAL A 148 -21.04 19.84 15.13
C VAL A 148 -21.96 18.64 15.35
N LYS A 149 -21.91 17.70 14.42
CA LYS A 149 -22.65 16.44 14.51
C LYS A 149 -22.04 15.56 15.60
N ARG A 150 -22.90 14.98 16.43
CA ARG A 150 -22.48 14.14 17.55
C ARG A 150 -22.92 12.69 17.38
N THR A 151 -22.14 11.79 17.92
CA THR A 151 -22.51 10.38 18.06
C THR A 151 -23.68 10.23 19.05
N ARG A 152 -24.30 9.04 19.06
CA ARG A 152 -25.35 8.71 20.02
C ARG A 152 -24.92 8.93 21.50
N ASN A 153 -23.63 8.79 21.78
CA ASN A 153 -23.05 8.95 23.12
C ASN A 153 -22.53 10.39 23.40
N GLY A 154 -22.83 11.34 22.53
CA GLY A 154 -22.49 12.76 22.72
C GLY A 154 -21.10 13.18 22.27
N GLY A 155 -20.26 12.26 21.78
CA GLY A 155 -18.95 12.58 21.22
C GLY A 155 -19.04 13.23 19.84
N ASP A 156 -18.11 14.14 19.50
CA ASP A 156 -18.05 14.76 18.18
C ASP A 156 -17.77 13.72 17.09
N MET A 157 -18.43 13.85 15.94
CA MET A 157 -18.17 13.01 14.78
C MET A 157 -17.12 13.66 13.89
N TYR A 158 -16.06 12.90 13.62
CA TYR A 158 -14.95 13.31 12.75
C TYR A 158 -15.08 12.68 11.36
N TRP A 159 -14.49 13.33 10.35
CA TRP A 159 -14.53 12.83 8.97
C TRP A 159 -13.88 11.48 8.86
N GLU A 160 -14.50 10.60 8.11
CA GLU A 160 -13.92 9.35 7.63
C GLU A 160 -12.91 9.62 6.52
N LEU A 161 -12.08 8.62 6.19
CA LEU A 161 -11.01 8.75 5.19
C LEU A 161 -11.50 9.30 3.86
N GLY A 162 -12.60 8.75 3.32
CA GLY A 162 -13.15 9.19 2.03
C GLY A 162 -13.53 10.68 2.00
N LYS A 163 -14.05 11.20 3.12
CA LYS A 163 -14.33 12.64 3.26
C LYS A 163 -13.04 13.46 3.32
N CYS A 164 -12.05 12.97 4.05
CA CYS A 164 -10.74 13.62 4.15
C CYS A 164 -10.05 13.73 2.79
N LEU A 165 -10.11 12.66 1.98
CA LEU A 165 -9.49 12.61 0.65
C LEU A 165 -10.13 13.57 -0.34
N ARG A 166 -11.45 13.75 -0.27
CA ARG A 166 -12.20 14.64 -1.18
C ARG A 166 -12.21 16.11 -0.77
N HIS A 167 -11.64 16.46 0.37
CA HIS A 167 -11.56 17.84 0.81
C HIS A 167 -10.54 18.64 -0.02
N ASP A 168 -10.87 19.88 -0.39
CA ASP A 168 -10.02 20.74 -1.25
C ASP A 168 -8.61 20.97 -0.70
N ARG A 169 -8.47 20.94 0.62
CA ARG A 169 -7.17 21.06 1.31
C ARG A 169 -6.53 19.70 1.61
N SER A 170 -6.97 18.62 0.97
CA SER A 170 -6.31 17.31 1.13
C SER A 170 -4.91 17.36 0.54
N PRO A 171 -3.86 16.96 1.29
CA PRO A 171 -2.48 17.01 0.79
C PRO A 171 -2.10 15.79 -0.05
N ILE A 172 -3.04 14.87 -0.29
CA ILE A 172 -2.74 13.57 -0.90
C ILE A 172 -2.72 13.67 -2.43
N PRO A 173 -1.61 13.30 -3.10
CA PRO A 173 -1.50 13.29 -4.55
C PRO A 173 -2.53 12.35 -5.21
N ALA A 174 -2.87 12.63 -6.47
CA ALA A 174 -3.92 11.91 -7.19
C ALA A 174 -3.73 10.40 -7.23
N GLY A 175 -2.52 9.90 -7.53
CA GLY A 175 -2.25 8.46 -7.58
C GLY A 175 -2.44 7.77 -6.22
N ALA A 176 -1.94 8.38 -5.14
CA ALA A 176 -2.15 7.88 -3.78
C ALA A 176 -3.64 7.94 -3.37
N ARG A 177 -4.36 8.98 -3.79
CA ARG A 177 -5.81 9.11 -3.56
C ARG A 177 -6.57 7.98 -4.26
N HIS A 178 -6.29 7.70 -5.53
CA HIS A 178 -6.90 6.58 -6.26
C HIS A 178 -6.62 5.23 -5.59
N ASN A 179 -5.39 5.03 -5.09
CA ASN A 179 -5.06 3.83 -4.32
C ASN A 179 -5.93 3.70 -3.07
N LEU A 180 -6.09 4.79 -2.30
CA LEU A 180 -6.87 4.78 -1.07
C LEU A 180 -8.38 4.65 -1.33
N GLU A 181 -8.91 5.29 -2.36
CA GLU A 181 -10.30 5.15 -2.79
C GLU A 181 -10.61 3.71 -3.20
N PHE A 182 -9.69 3.08 -3.98
CA PHE A 182 -9.79 1.66 -4.29
C PHE A 182 -9.83 0.78 -3.03
N LEU A 183 -8.93 1.03 -2.06
CA LEU A 183 -8.90 0.24 -0.82
C LEU A 183 -10.16 0.47 0.04
N LEU A 184 -10.78 1.64 -0.02
CA LEU A 184 -12.07 1.90 0.63
C LEU A 184 -13.22 1.09 0.00
N GLU A 185 -13.25 0.96 -1.33
CA GLU A 185 -14.23 0.11 -2.02
C GLU A 185 -14.05 -1.37 -1.63
N ILE A 186 -12.81 -1.86 -1.64
CA ILE A 186 -12.54 -3.24 -1.21
C ILE A 186 -12.88 -3.45 0.26
N ARG A 187 -12.62 -2.48 1.14
CA ARG A 187 -13.04 -2.54 2.54
C ARG A 187 -14.56 -2.67 2.67
N HIS A 188 -15.32 -1.94 1.86
CA HIS A 188 -16.78 -2.04 1.85
C HIS A 188 -17.23 -3.45 1.49
N GLU A 189 -16.61 -4.06 0.46
CA GLU A 189 -16.92 -5.45 0.09
C GLU A 189 -16.58 -6.45 1.21
N ILE A 190 -15.45 -6.25 1.91
CA ILE A 190 -15.04 -7.08 3.06
C ILE A 190 -16.06 -6.99 4.21
N GLU A 191 -16.53 -5.78 4.53
CA GLU A 191 -17.44 -5.57 5.67
C GLU A 191 -18.86 -6.12 5.42
N HIS A 192 -19.29 -6.17 4.17
CA HIS A 192 -20.68 -6.49 3.82
C HIS A 192 -20.86 -7.84 3.13
N ARG A 193 -19.78 -8.49 2.71
CA ARG A 193 -19.83 -9.77 1.97
C ARG A 193 -18.72 -10.70 2.39
N SER A 194 -18.91 -11.99 2.13
CA SER A 194 -17.85 -12.98 2.33
C SER A 194 -16.77 -12.79 1.26
N THR A 195 -15.52 -12.58 1.68
CA THR A 195 -14.36 -12.54 0.80
C THR A 195 -13.51 -13.77 1.05
N ASP A 196 -13.19 -14.51 -0.01
CA ASP A 196 -12.13 -15.51 0.02
C ASP A 196 -10.78 -14.83 -0.25
N ARG A 197 -9.68 -15.51 0.03
CA ARG A 197 -8.29 -15.08 -0.09
C ARG A 197 -8.01 -14.08 -1.23
N ILE A 198 -7.94 -12.79 -0.89
CA ILE A 198 -7.65 -11.69 -1.82
C ILE A 198 -6.18 -11.22 -1.75
N ASP A 199 -5.39 -11.83 -0.85
CA ASP A 199 -4.02 -11.42 -0.53
C ASP A 199 -3.13 -11.25 -1.78
N ASP A 200 -3.15 -12.24 -2.67
CA ASP A 200 -2.26 -12.26 -3.84
C ASP A 200 -2.67 -11.24 -4.91
N ALA A 201 -3.97 -11.00 -5.04
CA ALA A 201 -4.50 -10.07 -6.04
C ALA A 201 -4.24 -8.60 -5.68
N LEU A 202 -4.18 -8.30 -4.39
CA LEU A 202 -4.07 -6.93 -3.89
C LEU A 202 -2.64 -6.51 -3.56
N GLY A 203 -1.68 -7.43 -3.53
CA GLY A 203 -0.31 -7.19 -3.07
C GLY A 203 0.33 -5.89 -3.60
N ALA A 204 0.22 -5.61 -4.91
CA ALA A 204 0.76 -4.39 -5.51
C ALA A 204 0.10 -3.11 -4.98
N LYS A 205 -1.19 -3.15 -4.66
CA LYS A 205 -1.94 -2.00 -4.13
C LYS A 205 -1.69 -1.78 -2.65
N LEU A 206 -1.51 -2.87 -1.90
CA LEU A 206 -1.13 -2.81 -0.49
C LEU A 206 0.31 -2.27 -0.34
N GLN A 207 1.23 -2.69 -1.23
CA GLN A 207 2.59 -2.16 -1.26
C GLN A 207 2.61 -0.66 -1.62
N ALA A 208 1.83 -0.23 -2.61
CA ALA A 208 1.67 1.18 -2.95
C ALA A 208 1.12 1.97 -1.75
N CYS A 209 0.14 1.44 -1.02
CA CYS A 209 -0.41 2.06 0.18
C CYS A 209 0.68 2.33 1.24
N CYS A 210 1.59 1.37 1.49
CA CYS A 210 2.70 1.54 2.43
C CYS A 210 3.68 2.62 1.99
N ILE A 211 4.10 2.61 0.72
CA ILE A 211 5.04 3.58 0.17
C ILE A 211 4.44 4.99 0.22
N ASN A 212 3.21 5.13 -0.26
CA ASN A 212 2.48 6.41 -0.24
C ASN A 212 2.33 6.95 1.18
N PHE A 213 2.07 6.07 2.17
CA PHE A 213 1.97 6.48 3.56
C PHE A 213 3.29 7.02 4.10
N ASN A 214 4.38 6.32 3.80
CA ASN A 214 5.71 6.76 4.23
C ASN A 214 6.12 8.08 3.58
N ASP A 215 5.81 8.25 2.29
CA ASP A 215 6.06 9.50 1.57
C ASP A 215 5.18 10.66 2.06
N ALA A 216 3.91 10.38 2.39
CA ALA A 216 3.03 11.37 3.00
C ALA A 216 3.55 11.81 4.38
N ILE A 217 3.97 10.87 5.25
CA ILE A 217 4.59 11.22 6.53
C ILE A 217 5.84 12.07 6.33
N ARG A 218 6.73 11.67 5.41
CA ARG A 218 7.95 12.40 5.10
C ARG A 218 7.66 13.84 4.69
N THR A 219 6.73 14.01 3.77
CA THR A 219 6.37 15.32 3.22
C THR A 219 5.64 16.19 4.23
N LEU A 220 4.70 15.60 4.97
CA LEU A 220 3.81 16.36 5.85
C LEU A 220 4.41 16.60 7.24
N PHE A 221 5.15 15.67 7.79
CA PHE A 221 5.62 15.71 9.18
C PHE A 221 7.15 15.64 9.31
N GLY A 222 7.86 15.29 8.25
CA GLY A 222 9.31 15.21 8.20
C GLY A 222 9.88 13.80 8.31
N GLU A 223 11.08 13.63 7.80
CA GLU A 223 11.79 12.35 7.63
C GLU A 223 11.93 11.53 8.91
N ARG A 224 12.09 12.22 10.04
CA ARG A 224 12.19 11.61 11.38
C ARG A 224 11.02 10.68 11.73
N HIS A 225 9.83 10.96 11.19
CA HIS A 225 8.61 10.22 11.48
C HIS A 225 8.34 9.06 10.52
N CYS A 226 9.19 8.88 9.50
CA CYS A 226 9.10 7.79 8.53
C CYS A 226 9.21 6.41 9.21
N LEU A 227 8.58 5.41 8.60
CA LEU A 227 8.50 4.05 9.13
C LEU A 227 9.55 3.09 8.57
N GLU A 228 10.26 3.48 7.51
CA GLU A 228 11.23 2.64 6.81
C GLU A 228 12.32 2.07 7.72
N ARG A 229 12.70 2.80 8.77
CA ARG A 229 13.69 2.34 9.74
C ARG A 229 13.18 1.28 10.72
N ARG A 230 11.84 1.16 10.86
CA ARG A 230 11.19 0.22 11.78
C ARG A 230 10.72 -1.06 11.11
N LEU A 231 10.76 -1.12 9.78
CA LEU A 231 10.34 -2.28 9.01
C LEU A 231 11.58 -3.03 8.52
N PRO A 232 12.03 -4.08 9.23
CA PRO A 232 13.16 -4.88 8.79
C PRO A 232 12.80 -5.62 7.49
N ILE A 233 13.81 -5.91 6.68
CA ILE A 233 13.65 -6.79 5.51
C ILE A 233 13.16 -8.16 6.02
N ALA A 234 12.02 -8.60 5.51
CA ALA A 234 11.47 -9.90 5.88
C ALA A 234 12.39 -11.02 5.36
N LEU A 235 12.85 -11.89 6.27
CA LEU A 235 13.53 -13.12 5.90
C LEU A 235 12.50 -14.12 5.37
N GLN A 236 12.82 -14.78 4.25
CA GLN A 236 11.97 -15.79 3.63
C GLN A 236 12.55 -17.17 3.89
N PHE A 237 11.68 -18.11 4.29
CA PHE A 237 12.06 -19.52 4.52
C PHE A 237 11.93 -20.38 3.24
N ALA A 238 11.39 -19.82 2.16
CA ALA A 238 11.18 -20.53 0.90
C ALA A 238 11.92 -19.85 -0.25
N THR A 239 12.50 -20.67 -1.14
CA THR A 239 13.04 -20.19 -2.40
C THR A 239 11.89 -19.95 -3.39
N PHE A 240 11.95 -18.85 -4.14
CA PHE A 240 11.00 -18.59 -5.22
C PHE A 240 11.32 -19.51 -6.42
N ASP A 241 10.76 -20.69 -6.43
CA ASP A 241 10.85 -21.58 -7.57
C ASP A 241 9.67 -21.44 -8.55
N GLY A 242 9.81 -22.04 -9.73
CA GLY A 242 8.76 -22.04 -10.76
C GLY A 242 7.48 -22.76 -10.32
N GLY A 243 7.60 -23.76 -9.43
CA GLY A 243 6.48 -24.54 -8.90
C GLY A 243 5.62 -23.72 -7.94
N GLN A 244 6.26 -22.95 -7.07
CA GLN A 244 5.53 -22.04 -6.17
C GLN A 244 4.79 -20.94 -6.94
N ARG A 245 5.42 -20.36 -7.97
CA ARG A 245 4.75 -19.40 -8.86
C ARG A 245 3.53 -20.00 -9.55
N ASN A 246 3.61 -21.24 -9.98
CA ASN A 246 2.49 -21.93 -10.60
C ASN A 246 1.40 -22.31 -9.59
N ALA A 247 1.77 -22.67 -8.37
CA ALA A 247 0.83 -22.92 -7.28
C ALA A 247 0.09 -21.63 -6.84
N MET A 248 0.77 -20.50 -6.80
CA MET A 248 0.17 -19.18 -6.57
C MET A 248 -0.75 -18.75 -7.71
N LYS A 249 -0.39 -19.06 -8.97
CA LYS A 249 -1.24 -18.80 -10.15
C LYS A 249 -2.42 -19.77 -10.29
N ALA A 250 -2.29 -20.98 -9.77
CA ALA A 250 -3.38 -21.97 -9.70
C ALA A 250 -4.33 -21.71 -8.52
N GLY A 251 -4.09 -20.63 -7.78
CA GLY A 251 -4.94 -20.16 -6.70
C GLY A 251 -6.39 -19.96 -7.15
N ARG A 252 -7.31 -20.23 -6.25
CA ARG A 252 -8.75 -20.15 -6.46
C ARG A 252 -9.15 -18.85 -7.14
N ALA A 253 -10.16 -18.91 -7.98
CA ALA A 253 -10.80 -17.74 -8.58
C ALA A 253 -11.16 -16.71 -7.50
N MET A 254 -10.88 -15.44 -7.80
CA MET A 254 -11.25 -14.33 -6.91
C MET A 254 -12.77 -14.36 -6.69
N PRO A 255 -13.26 -13.99 -5.49
CA PRO A 255 -14.70 -13.88 -5.26
C PRO A 255 -15.35 -12.96 -6.31
N PRO A 256 -16.47 -13.36 -6.91
CA PRO A 256 -17.07 -12.58 -8.02
C PRO A 256 -17.42 -11.13 -7.65
N ASN A 257 -17.78 -10.89 -6.38
CA ASN A 257 -18.06 -9.54 -5.90
C ASN A 257 -16.82 -8.65 -5.84
N VAL A 258 -15.68 -9.22 -5.43
CA VAL A 258 -14.39 -8.49 -5.39
C VAL A 258 -13.89 -8.25 -6.82
N GLU A 259 -13.97 -9.25 -7.69
CA GLU A 259 -13.63 -9.12 -9.11
C GLU A 259 -14.48 -8.01 -9.78
N THR A 260 -15.79 -8.03 -9.56
CA THR A 260 -16.72 -7.01 -10.10
C THR A 260 -16.38 -5.61 -9.57
N ALA A 261 -16.10 -5.47 -8.27
CA ALA A 261 -15.73 -4.18 -7.69
C ALA A 261 -14.40 -3.67 -8.25
N MET A 262 -13.42 -4.55 -8.42
CA MET A 262 -12.12 -4.21 -9.02
C MET A 262 -12.27 -3.78 -10.48
N ASP A 263 -13.05 -4.52 -11.26
CA ASP A 263 -13.27 -4.22 -12.69
C ASP A 263 -14.02 -2.91 -12.87
N ALA A 264 -15.04 -2.65 -12.05
CA ALA A 264 -15.79 -1.39 -12.06
C ALA A 264 -14.89 -0.20 -11.72
N PHE A 265 -14.05 -0.35 -10.68
CA PHE A 265 -13.10 0.70 -10.30
C PHE A 265 -12.03 0.94 -11.38
N HIS A 266 -11.42 -0.12 -11.91
CA HIS A 266 -10.43 -0.01 -12.98
C HIS A 266 -11.02 0.57 -14.26
N GLY A 267 -12.26 0.23 -14.59
CA GLY A 267 -12.98 0.80 -15.75
C GLY A 267 -13.23 2.30 -15.65
N GLY A 268 -13.23 2.85 -14.43
CA GLY A 268 -13.32 4.30 -14.18
C GLY A 268 -11.97 5.05 -14.26
N LEU A 269 -10.85 4.34 -14.40
CA LEU A 269 -9.50 4.93 -14.46
C LEU A 269 -8.96 4.93 -15.89
N THR A 270 -8.19 5.98 -16.22
CA THR A 270 -7.41 6.01 -17.48
C THR A 270 -6.22 5.04 -17.40
N GLU A 271 -5.62 4.67 -18.54
CA GLU A 271 -4.43 3.83 -18.59
C GLU A 271 -3.25 4.43 -17.80
N GLU A 272 -3.08 5.75 -17.88
CA GLU A 272 -2.05 6.47 -17.11
C GLU A 272 -2.28 6.35 -15.60
N GLN A 273 -3.53 6.48 -15.15
CA GLN A 273 -3.89 6.32 -13.74
C GLN A 273 -3.68 4.88 -13.25
N GLN A 274 -4.00 3.90 -14.09
CA GLN A 274 -3.75 2.48 -13.77
C GLN A 274 -2.25 2.13 -13.76
N ALA A 275 -1.43 2.81 -14.54
CA ALA A 275 0.01 2.64 -14.61
C ALA A 275 0.77 3.39 -13.51
N ASP A 276 0.12 4.32 -12.80
CA ASP A 276 0.73 5.12 -11.74
C ASP A 276 1.27 4.21 -10.62
N PRO A 277 2.58 4.26 -10.29
CA PRO A 277 3.14 3.49 -9.18
C PRO A 277 2.51 3.83 -7.82
N ALA A 278 1.98 5.03 -7.66
CA ALA A 278 1.26 5.43 -6.45
C ALA A 278 -0.14 4.77 -6.36
N PHE A 279 -0.73 4.37 -7.48
CA PHE A 279 -1.94 3.55 -7.48
C PHE A 279 -1.64 2.08 -7.23
N ALA A 280 -0.63 1.52 -7.90
CA ALA A 280 -0.23 0.12 -7.75
C ALA A 280 1.28 -0.06 -7.97
N TYR A 281 2.01 -0.34 -6.90
CA TYR A 281 3.46 -0.58 -6.96
C TYR A 281 3.75 -2.04 -7.32
N ARG A 282 4.18 -2.25 -8.57
CA ARG A 282 4.46 -3.57 -9.11
C ARG A 282 5.95 -3.85 -9.04
N VAL A 283 6.35 -4.97 -8.46
CA VAL A 283 7.74 -5.43 -8.38
C VAL A 283 7.88 -6.70 -9.24
N ALA A 284 8.77 -6.65 -10.22
CA ALA A 284 9.18 -7.83 -10.97
C ALA A 284 10.52 -8.34 -10.43
N PHE A 285 10.56 -9.60 -10.00
CA PHE A 285 11.81 -10.27 -9.64
C PHE A 285 12.42 -10.88 -10.89
N VAL A 286 13.54 -10.32 -11.34
CA VAL A 286 14.27 -10.82 -12.49
C VAL A 286 15.51 -11.56 -11.99
N PRO A 287 15.61 -12.89 -12.16
CA PRO A 287 16.83 -13.62 -11.83
C PRO A 287 17.96 -13.18 -12.78
N LYS A 288 19.00 -12.59 -12.23
CA LYS A 288 20.20 -12.19 -13.00
C LYS A 288 21.14 -13.38 -13.09
N LEU A 289 21.26 -13.96 -14.26
CA LEU A 289 22.29 -14.95 -14.59
C LEU A 289 23.57 -14.19 -15.01
N GLY A 290 24.39 -13.80 -14.06
CA GLY A 290 25.63 -13.08 -14.33
C GLY A 290 26.82 -13.73 -13.66
N GLY A 291 27.82 -14.10 -14.44
CA GLY A 291 29.08 -14.62 -13.92
C GLY A 291 29.82 -13.59 -13.11
N LYS A 292 30.21 -13.96 -11.88
CA LYS A 292 31.06 -13.28 -10.87
C LYS A 292 30.42 -12.50 -9.72
N ALA A 293 29.12 -12.36 -9.59
CA ALA A 293 28.58 -12.07 -8.26
C ALA A 293 28.36 -13.39 -7.49
N SER A 294 29.35 -14.21 -7.43
CA SER A 294 29.32 -15.65 -7.28
C SER A 294 29.31 -16.14 -5.84
N ARG A 295 28.54 -15.56 -4.93
CA ARG A 295 28.33 -16.13 -3.59
C ARG A 295 26.90 -15.91 -3.06
N ALA A 296 25.97 -15.47 -3.87
CA ALA A 296 24.58 -15.36 -3.48
C ALA A 296 23.75 -16.39 -4.25
N ASP A 297 23.00 -17.23 -3.54
CA ASP A 297 22.10 -18.23 -4.14
C ASP A 297 20.93 -17.60 -4.89
N ALA A 298 20.60 -16.34 -4.57
CA ALA A 298 19.66 -15.49 -5.31
C ALA A 298 19.99 -14.01 -5.07
N ALA A 299 19.92 -13.19 -6.13
CA ALA A 299 20.10 -11.75 -6.05
C ALA A 299 18.80 -11.06 -6.48
N ILE A 300 18.34 -10.07 -5.69
CA ILE A 300 17.23 -9.20 -6.02
C ILE A 300 17.84 -7.84 -6.39
N GLU A 301 17.59 -7.38 -7.60
CA GLU A 301 18.00 -6.06 -8.04
C GLU A 301 16.78 -5.17 -8.21
N PHE A 302 16.79 -4.01 -7.53
CA PHE A 302 15.77 -2.98 -7.70
C PHE A 302 16.13 -2.12 -8.91
N ILE A 303 15.34 -2.21 -9.96
CA ILE A 303 15.56 -1.48 -11.21
C ILE A 303 14.79 -0.16 -11.14
N LYS A 304 15.49 0.95 -11.38
CA LYS A 304 14.89 2.27 -11.37
C LYS A 304 13.85 2.41 -12.49
N PRO A 305 12.61 2.84 -12.20
CA PRO A 305 11.62 3.10 -13.24
C PRO A 305 12.18 4.07 -14.30
N GLY A 306 12.01 3.71 -15.60
CA GLY A 306 12.50 4.52 -16.71
C GLY A 306 13.94 4.25 -17.16
N SER A 307 14.69 3.36 -16.50
CA SER A 307 16.01 2.91 -16.96
C SER A 307 15.90 2.05 -18.23
N GLU A 308 17.01 1.84 -18.91
CA GLU A 308 17.07 1.02 -20.13
C GLU A 308 16.75 -0.44 -19.82
N GLU A 309 17.23 -0.95 -18.68
CA GLU A 309 16.89 -2.27 -18.16
C GLU A 309 15.39 -2.42 -17.87
N ALA A 310 14.74 -1.39 -17.29
CA ALA A 310 13.29 -1.40 -17.05
C ALA A 310 12.50 -1.42 -18.36
N ARG A 311 12.99 -0.73 -19.41
CA ARG A 311 12.39 -0.76 -20.76
C ARG A 311 12.55 -2.11 -21.43
N GLU A 312 13.69 -2.75 -21.25
CA GLU A 312 13.97 -4.08 -21.83
C GLU A 312 13.10 -5.15 -21.15
N ILE A 313 12.97 -5.12 -19.83
CA ILE A 313 12.06 -5.99 -19.07
C ILE A 313 10.60 -5.73 -19.45
N SER A 314 10.19 -4.48 -19.57
CA SER A 314 8.86 -4.12 -20.04
C SER A 314 8.60 -4.65 -21.45
N ARG A 315 9.58 -4.61 -22.36
CA ARG A 315 9.49 -5.22 -23.68
C ARG A 315 9.33 -6.73 -23.64
N VAL A 316 10.06 -7.41 -22.76
CA VAL A 316 9.94 -8.86 -22.60
C VAL A 316 8.58 -9.24 -21.99
N LEU A 317 8.14 -8.53 -20.97
CA LEU A 317 6.82 -8.73 -20.35
C LEU A 317 5.68 -8.38 -21.31
N LEU A 318 5.77 -7.29 -22.07
CA LEU A 318 4.81 -6.93 -23.11
C LEU A 318 4.77 -7.95 -24.24
N LYS A 319 5.92 -8.49 -24.67
CA LYS A 319 5.95 -9.58 -25.66
C LYS A 319 5.29 -10.86 -25.15
N GLU A 320 5.32 -11.15 -23.87
CA GLU A 320 4.58 -12.29 -23.28
C GLU A 320 3.07 -11.99 -23.11
N VAL A 321 2.69 -10.74 -22.85
CA VAL A 321 1.29 -10.33 -22.70
C VAL A 321 0.61 -10.15 -24.05
N ASP A 322 1.33 -9.67 -25.08
CA ASP A 322 0.81 -9.42 -26.43
C ASP A 322 0.82 -10.64 -27.36
N LYS A 323 1.18 -11.81 -26.89
CA LYS A 323 0.96 -13.03 -27.69
C LYS A 323 -0.54 -13.19 -27.91
N ALA A 324 -0.96 -13.08 -29.18
CA ALA A 324 -2.33 -13.34 -29.56
C ALA A 324 -2.76 -14.70 -29.01
N ARG A 325 -3.93 -14.72 -28.39
CA ARG A 325 -4.44 -15.87 -27.64
C ARG A 325 -5.63 -16.45 -28.34
N TYR A 326 -5.62 -17.75 -28.59
CA TYR A 326 -6.69 -18.43 -29.29
C TYR A 326 -7.24 -19.59 -28.48
N THR A 327 -8.55 -19.73 -28.48
CA THR A 327 -9.21 -20.98 -28.07
C THR A 327 -9.06 -22.03 -29.17
N ALA A 328 -9.22 -23.31 -28.83
CA ALA A 328 -9.23 -24.39 -29.82
C ALA A 328 -10.25 -24.14 -30.93
N LYS A 329 -11.44 -23.59 -30.58
CA LYS A 329 -12.50 -23.22 -31.53
C LYS A 329 -12.04 -22.15 -32.51
N GLN A 330 -11.33 -21.12 -32.03
CA GLN A 330 -10.80 -20.07 -32.89
C GLN A 330 -9.69 -20.56 -33.82
N ILE A 331 -8.84 -21.50 -33.39
CA ILE A 331 -7.86 -22.16 -34.28
C ILE A 331 -8.57 -22.89 -35.40
N VAL A 332 -9.61 -23.70 -35.07
CA VAL A 332 -10.38 -24.43 -36.08
C VAL A 332 -11.05 -23.45 -37.05
N GLN A 333 -11.70 -22.42 -36.56
CA GLN A 333 -12.35 -21.40 -37.42
C GLN A 333 -11.37 -20.70 -38.37
N ARG A 334 -10.16 -20.41 -37.90
CA ARG A 334 -9.12 -19.80 -38.76
C ARG A 334 -8.63 -20.75 -39.84
N MET A 335 -8.43 -22.05 -39.50
CA MET A 335 -8.07 -23.04 -40.51
C MET A 335 -9.17 -23.21 -41.56
N GLN A 336 -10.45 -23.19 -41.16
CA GLN A 336 -11.57 -23.26 -42.08
C GLN A 336 -11.62 -22.03 -42.99
N ALA A 337 -11.40 -20.84 -42.43
CA ALA A 337 -11.30 -19.58 -43.21
C ALA A 337 -10.07 -19.58 -44.17
N ASP A 338 -8.98 -20.22 -43.78
CA ASP A 338 -7.77 -20.38 -44.60
C ASP A 338 -7.94 -21.40 -45.73
N GLY A 339 -9.14 -21.97 -45.95
CA GLY A 339 -9.46 -22.87 -47.06
C GLY A 339 -9.42 -24.39 -46.72
N TYR A 340 -9.45 -24.71 -45.44
CA TYR A 340 -9.45 -26.11 -44.94
C TYR A 340 -10.75 -26.45 -44.19
N PRO A 341 -11.92 -26.47 -44.84
CA PRO A 341 -13.25 -26.61 -44.19
C PRO A 341 -13.42 -27.94 -43.45
N ARG A 342 -12.64 -28.97 -43.78
CA ARG A 342 -12.67 -30.27 -43.10
C ARG A 342 -11.81 -30.33 -41.84
N PHE A 343 -10.99 -29.31 -41.55
CA PHE A 343 -10.26 -29.27 -40.30
C PHE A 343 -11.26 -28.90 -39.18
N ASN A 344 -11.52 -29.82 -38.28
CA ASN A 344 -12.50 -29.70 -37.22
C ASN A 344 -11.86 -29.93 -35.84
N MET A 345 -12.65 -29.85 -34.77
CA MET A 345 -12.19 -30.02 -33.40
C MET A 345 -11.54 -31.39 -33.13
N LEU A 346 -11.98 -32.45 -33.83
CA LEU A 346 -11.38 -33.77 -33.69
C LEU A 346 -9.97 -33.79 -34.33
N ALA A 347 -9.83 -33.19 -35.53
CA ALA A 347 -8.52 -33.05 -36.19
C ALA A 347 -7.57 -32.20 -35.34
N HIS A 348 -8.02 -31.06 -34.81
CA HIS A 348 -7.25 -30.26 -33.89
C HIS A 348 -6.81 -31.05 -32.66
N THR A 349 -7.70 -31.84 -32.08
CA THR A 349 -7.39 -32.66 -30.89
C THR A 349 -6.39 -33.75 -31.17
N ARG A 350 -6.47 -34.38 -32.33
CA ARG A 350 -5.46 -35.40 -32.78
C ARG A 350 -4.10 -34.71 -32.94
N LEU A 351 -4.05 -33.60 -33.64
CA LEU A 351 -2.81 -32.90 -33.93
C LEU A 351 -2.06 -32.47 -32.65
N TRP A 352 -2.77 -31.84 -31.67
CA TRP A 352 -2.09 -31.41 -30.45
C TRP A 352 -1.63 -32.59 -29.57
N LYS A 353 -2.35 -33.72 -29.60
CA LYS A 353 -1.93 -34.95 -28.89
C LYS A 353 -0.72 -35.60 -29.56
N GLU A 354 -0.74 -35.69 -30.86
CA GLU A 354 0.36 -36.25 -31.65
C GLU A 354 1.69 -35.50 -31.45
N LEU A 355 1.61 -34.19 -31.38
CA LEU A 355 2.78 -33.32 -31.21
C LEU A 355 3.10 -33.03 -29.73
N ASP A 356 2.36 -33.59 -28.79
CA ASP A 356 2.43 -33.25 -27.37
C ASP A 356 2.47 -31.73 -27.14
N ALA A 357 1.61 -31.00 -27.86
CA ALA A 357 1.68 -29.56 -27.98
C ALA A 357 1.33 -28.82 -26.68
N LYS A 358 0.84 -29.55 -25.67
CA LYS A 358 0.56 -28.98 -24.31
C LYS A 358 1.76 -29.13 -23.38
N ALA A 359 2.86 -29.74 -23.78
CA ALA A 359 4.07 -29.76 -22.98
C ALA A 359 4.65 -28.34 -22.85
N ALA A 360 5.14 -28.01 -21.66
CA ALA A 360 5.55 -26.63 -21.32
C ALA A 360 6.76 -26.15 -22.15
N ASP A 361 7.61 -27.05 -22.59
CA ASP A 361 8.80 -26.79 -23.41
C ASP A 361 8.48 -26.47 -24.86
N LYS A 362 7.29 -26.79 -25.34
CA LYS A 362 6.88 -26.59 -26.75
C LYS A 362 6.52 -25.15 -27.10
N GLY A 363 6.14 -24.33 -26.12
CA GLY A 363 5.83 -22.91 -26.34
C GLY A 363 4.60 -22.64 -27.21
N PHE A 364 3.69 -23.62 -27.40
CA PHE A 364 2.50 -23.51 -28.24
C PHE A 364 1.29 -22.91 -27.53
N GLY A 365 1.30 -22.84 -26.20
CA GLY A 365 0.18 -22.35 -25.42
C GLY A 365 0.43 -22.49 -23.92
N ARG A 366 -0.61 -22.21 -23.14
CA ARG A 366 -0.61 -22.36 -21.68
C ARG A 366 -1.99 -22.84 -21.18
N PRO A 367 -2.08 -23.38 -19.97
CA PRO A 367 -3.37 -23.57 -19.32
C PRO A 367 -4.15 -22.25 -19.32
N GLY A 368 -5.44 -22.33 -19.64
CA GLY A 368 -6.35 -21.18 -19.58
C GLY A 368 -6.71 -20.81 -18.15
N ASP A 369 -7.42 -19.72 -18.02
CA ASP A 369 -7.79 -19.15 -16.71
C ASP A 369 -8.97 -19.94 -16.07
N TYR A 370 -9.62 -20.84 -16.82
CA TYR A 370 -10.69 -21.74 -16.32
C TYR A 370 -10.19 -23.21 -16.27
N PRO A 371 -10.70 -24.03 -15.33
CA PRO A 371 -10.34 -25.45 -15.25
C PRO A 371 -10.53 -26.17 -16.59
N ASN A 372 -9.55 -27.02 -16.94
CA ASN A 372 -9.53 -27.79 -18.18
C ASN A 372 -9.53 -27.02 -19.49
N THR A 373 -9.29 -25.70 -19.45
CA THR A 373 -9.12 -24.88 -20.65
C THR A 373 -7.65 -24.77 -21.04
N TRP A 374 -7.40 -24.52 -22.33
CA TRP A 374 -6.06 -24.29 -22.88
C TRP A 374 -6.11 -23.14 -23.87
N VAL A 375 -5.16 -22.21 -23.73
CA VAL A 375 -5.00 -21.05 -24.59
C VAL A 375 -3.82 -21.29 -25.52
N TRP A 376 -4.04 -21.16 -26.82
CA TRP A 376 -3.04 -21.38 -27.85
C TRP A 376 -2.44 -20.04 -28.32
N PHE A 377 -1.16 -20.07 -28.68
CA PHE A 377 -0.43 -18.90 -29.19
C PHE A 377 -0.30 -18.93 -30.72
N ASP A 378 0.20 -17.84 -31.31
CA ASP A 378 0.49 -17.74 -32.75
C ASP A 378 1.41 -18.86 -33.26
N THR A 379 2.33 -19.32 -32.43
CA THR A 379 3.19 -20.46 -32.73
C THR A 379 2.40 -21.72 -33.01
N TRP A 380 1.30 -21.98 -32.26
CA TRP A 380 0.40 -23.09 -32.51
C TRP A 380 -0.47 -22.85 -33.76
N LEU A 381 -0.96 -21.63 -33.96
CA LEU A 381 -1.71 -21.28 -35.15
C LEU A 381 -0.90 -21.51 -36.41
N ALA A 382 0.37 -21.07 -36.41
CA ALA A 382 1.31 -21.33 -37.54
C ALA A 382 1.57 -22.82 -37.74
N ARG A 383 1.76 -23.61 -36.69
CA ARG A 383 1.96 -25.07 -36.78
C ARG A 383 0.72 -25.80 -37.32
N ALA A 384 -0.48 -25.40 -36.85
CA ALA A 384 -1.74 -25.95 -37.35
C ALA A 384 -1.92 -25.63 -38.83
N ARG A 385 -1.54 -24.42 -39.27
CA ARG A 385 -1.60 -24.00 -40.68
C ARG A 385 -0.63 -24.83 -41.54
N ALA A 386 0.57 -25.02 -41.08
CA ALA A 386 1.56 -25.87 -41.76
C ALA A 386 1.05 -27.33 -41.91
N HIS A 387 0.46 -27.88 -40.84
CA HIS A 387 -0.14 -29.21 -40.88
C HIS A 387 -1.29 -29.31 -41.89
N CYS A 388 -2.15 -28.31 -41.96
CA CYS A 388 -3.21 -28.27 -42.97
C CYS A 388 -2.68 -28.17 -44.40
N GLN A 389 -1.57 -27.44 -44.61
CA GLN A 389 -0.91 -27.35 -45.93
C GLN A 389 -0.26 -28.69 -46.31
N GLU A 390 0.47 -29.31 -45.38
CA GLU A 390 1.08 -30.64 -45.59
C GLU A 390 0.06 -31.73 -45.91
N ASN A 391 -1.19 -31.57 -45.39
CA ASN A 391 -2.31 -32.52 -45.52
C ASN A 391 -3.50 -31.92 -46.28
N ALA A 392 -3.23 -31.08 -47.27
CA ALA A 392 -4.26 -30.35 -48.00
C ALA A 392 -5.32 -31.24 -48.65
N ALA A 393 -4.93 -32.43 -49.18
CA ALA A 393 -5.86 -33.41 -49.74
C ALA A 393 -6.92 -33.90 -48.73
N GLN A 394 -6.60 -33.89 -47.44
CA GLN A 394 -7.50 -34.35 -46.38
C GLN A 394 -8.42 -33.23 -45.91
N TYR A 395 -7.92 -31.99 -45.87
CA TYR A 395 -8.63 -30.88 -45.19
C TYR A 395 -9.25 -29.85 -46.14
N ALA A 396 -8.81 -29.75 -47.40
CA ALA A 396 -9.37 -28.84 -48.37
C ALA A 396 -10.80 -29.26 -48.81
N ALA A 397 -11.53 -28.33 -49.41
CA ALA A 397 -12.78 -28.63 -50.07
C ALA A 397 -12.56 -29.64 -51.22
N VAL A 398 -13.47 -30.60 -51.37
CA VAL A 398 -13.48 -31.47 -52.55
C VAL A 398 -13.96 -30.57 -53.71
N LYS A 399 -13.15 -30.43 -54.76
CA LYS A 399 -13.53 -29.80 -56.00
C LYS A 399 -14.65 -30.58 -56.70
#